data_de9889a8d1029fcaae0bcdd884aa1b76
#
_entry.id   de9889a8d1029fcaae0bcdd884aa1b76
#
_cell.length_a   1.000
_cell.length_b   1.000
_cell.length_c   1.000
_cell.angle_alpha   90.00
_cell.angle_beta   90.00
_cell.angle_gamma   90.00
#
_symmetry.space_group_name_H-M   'P 1'
#
loop_
_entity.id
_entity.type
_entity.pdbx_description
1 polymer ?
#
loop_
_entity_poly.entity_id
_entity_poly.type
_entity_poly.pdbx_seq_one_letter_code
_entity_poly.pdbx_strand_id
1 'polypeptide(L)'
;DVANGEGRTVLFVSHNMAAVKSLCKKGVVMENGQVAFKGNIDDSLNYYLNNTPQNSDKKIIECIKDHKPTFNFTRIMINGSENTQSVVPSAQHTLSILIEGEISEDTKTDVLLFLKTKDGIPLASLAEGYYKGRTISLSKGKFRIEKELQLPKYLSNGQLHCDLMMHYPRVEWHLQAPDCCCLDCEGYQEEFGYTINQSSYGFMGLEEL
;
A
#
# COMPACT_ATOMS: atom_id res chain seq x y z
N ASP A 1 -13.75 4.23 27.09
CA ASP A 1 -13.94 4.55 28.52
C ASP A 1 -13.73 3.38 29.49
N VAL A 2 -13.73 2.13 29.03
CA VAL A 2 -13.56 0.95 29.92
C VAL A 2 -12.12 0.77 30.44
N ALA A 3 -11.12 1.24 29.72
CA ALA A 3 -9.71 1.05 30.07
C ALA A 3 -9.17 2.05 31.10
N ASN A 4 -9.82 3.16 31.32
CA ASN A 4 -9.29 4.25 32.16
C ASN A 4 -9.92 4.37 33.57
N GLY A 5 -10.90 3.51 33.91
CA GLY A 5 -11.70 3.71 35.12
C GLY A 5 -11.47 2.78 36.29
N GLU A 6 -10.94 1.55 36.14
CA GLU A 6 -10.97 0.53 37.19
C GLU A 6 -9.67 -0.30 37.36
N GLY A 7 -8.54 0.14 36.83
CA GLY A 7 -7.27 -0.60 36.99
C GLY A 7 -7.23 -1.97 36.27
N ARG A 8 -8.17 -2.23 35.35
CA ARG A 8 -8.21 -3.49 34.60
C ARG A 8 -7.23 -3.45 33.42
N THR A 9 -6.53 -4.56 33.19
CA THR A 9 -5.71 -4.74 32.02
C THR A 9 -6.56 -5.24 30.85
N VAL A 10 -6.57 -4.49 29.73
CA VAL A 10 -7.26 -4.88 28.50
C VAL A 10 -6.21 -5.35 27.50
N LEU A 11 -6.39 -6.53 26.92
CA LEU A 11 -5.60 -7.01 25.80
C LEU A 11 -6.35 -6.68 24.49
N PHE A 12 -5.70 -5.93 23.62
CA PHE A 12 -6.22 -5.55 22.31
C PHE A 12 -5.39 -6.22 21.22
N VAL A 13 -6.04 -7.03 20.38
CA VAL A 13 -5.41 -7.72 19.25
C VAL A 13 -6.04 -7.21 17.96
N SER A 14 -5.24 -6.69 17.06
CA SER A 14 -5.69 -6.14 15.79
C SER A 14 -4.56 -6.16 14.76
N HIS A 15 -4.94 -6.21 13.49
CA HIS A 15 -4.06 -5.95 12.35
C HIS A 15 -4.06 -4.47 11.93
N ASN A 16 -4.90 -3.64 12.54
CA ASN A 16 -4.91 -2.19 12.31
C ASN A 16 -3.92 -1.52 13.26
N MET A 17 -2.71 -1.25 12.76
CA MET A 17 -1.61 -0.68 13.56
C MET A 17 -1.92 0.73 14.05
N ALA A 18 -2.67 1.53 13.29
CA ALA A 18 -3.09 2.86 13.72
C ALA A 18 -4.01 2.78 14.94
N ALA A 19 -4.97 1.85 14.96
CA ALA A 19 -5.82 1.61 16.12
C ALA A 19 -5.02 1.08 17.33
N VAL A 20 -4.08 0.16 17.09
CA VAL A 20 -3.19 -0.36 18.15
C VAL A 20 -2.37 0.77 18.76
N LYS A 21 -1.78 1.63 17.93
CA LYS A 21 -0.99 2.79 18.38
C LYS A 21 -1.81 3.79 19.21
N SER A 22 -3.04 4.06 18.80
CA SER A 22 -3.90 5.04 19.47
C SER A 22 -4.49 4.52 20.79
N LEU A 23 -4.72 3.21 20.93
CA LEU A 23 -5.41 2.62 22.08
C LEU A 23 -4.47 1.99 23.11
N CYS A 24 -3.26 1.59 22.71
CA CYS A 24 -2.33 0.85 23.57
C CYS A 24 -1.12 1.69 23.98
N LYS A 25 -0.66 1.50 25.23
CA LYS A 25 0.59 2.11 25.73
C LYS A 25 1.76 1.15 25.66
N LYS A 26 1.50 -0.16 25.67
CA LYS A 26 2.49 -1.24 25.61
C LYS A 26 2.09 -2.24 24.56
N GLY A 27 3.08 -2.88 23.92
CA GLY A 27 2.88 -3.93 22.93
C GLY A 27 3.66 -5.20 23.29
N VAL A 28 3.13 -6.32 22.82
CA VAL A 28 3.79 -7.63 22.84
C VAL A 28 3.71 -8.18 21.42
N VAL A 29 4.86 -8.46 20.82
CA VAL A 29 4.95 -9.11 19.52
C VAL A 29 5.14 -10.61 19.74
N MET A 30 4.29 -11.41 19.07
CA MET A 30 4.34 -12.87 19.12
C MET A 30 4.83 -13.40 17.78
N GLU A 31 5.80 -14.32 17.82
CA GLU A 31 6.28 -15.06 16.64
C GLU A 31 6.30 -16.56 16.97
N ASN A 32 5.72 -17.37 16.10
CA ASN A 32 5.68 -18.83 16.28
C ASN A 32 5.19 -19.28 17.67
N GLY A 33 4.22 -18.54 18.25
CA GLY A 33 3.67 -18.85 19.57
C GLY A 33 4.53 -18.40 20.76
N GLN A 34 5.65 -17.72 20.52
CA GLN A 34 6.54 -17.17 21.56
C GLN A 34 6.54 -15.65 21.54
N VAL A 35 6.87 -15.05 22.70
CA VAL A 35 7.06 -13.60 22.79
C VAL A 35 8.40 -13.24 22.17
N ALA A 36 8.37 -12.57 21.01
CA ALA A 36 9.55 -12.08 20.31
C ALA A 36 10.02 -10.71 20.82
N PHE A 37 9.06 -9.83 21.15
CA PHE A 37 9.36 -8.51 21.69
C PHE A 37 8.28 -8.06 22.68
N LYS A 38 8.68 -7.25 23.67
CA LYS A 38 7.77 -6.60 24.62
C LYS A 38 8.35 -5.25 25.01
N GLY A 39 7.58 -4.17 24.83
CA GLY A 39 8.03 -2.80 25.10
C GLY A 39 6.89 -1.79 25.13
N ASN A 40 7.26 -0.50 24.99
CA ASN A 40 6.28 0.52 24.69
C ASN A 40 5.66 0.28 23.31
N ILE A 41 4.57 0.95 22.99
CA ILE A 41 3.83 0.65 21.78
C ILE A 41 4.62 1.01 20.52
N ASP A 42 5.36 2.13 20.53
CA ASP A 42 6.13 2.57 19.36
C ASP A 42 7.27 1.60 19.04
N ASP A 43 8.04 1.17 20.06
CA ASP A 43 9.10 0.18 19.89
C ASP A 43 8.55 -1.18 19.44
N SER A 44 7.40 -1.59 20.00
CA SER A 44 6.76 -2.86 19.64
C SER A 44 6.25 -2.86 18.19
N LEU A 45 5.68 -1.75 17.73
CA LEU A 45 5.27 -1.57 16.35
C LEU A 45 6.48 -1.54 15.41
N ASN A 46 7.53 -0.81 15.79
CA ASN A 46 8.77 -0.78 15.00
C ASN A 46 9.39 -2.17 14.89
N TYR A 47 9.45 -2.93 15.99
CA TYR A 47 9.93 -4.31 15.97
C TYR A 47 9.08 -5.18 15.02
N TYR A 48 7.75 -5.17 15.19
CA TYR A 48 6.82 -5.93 14.36
C TYR A 48 6.97 -5.61 12.88
N LEU A 49 6.99 -4.32 12.57
CA LEU A 49 7.05 -3.85 11.19
C LEU A 49 8.43 -4.09 10.53
N ASN A 50 9.52 -4.07 11.30
CA ASN A 50 10.87 -4.29 10.76
C ASN A 50 11.27 -5.78 10.68
N ASN A 51 10.69 -6.62 11.56
CA ASN A 51 11.02 -8.05 11.62
C ASN A 51 9.94 -8.94 10.98
N THR A 52 8.82 -8.37 10.49
CA THR A 52 7.94 -9.11 9.57
C THR A 52 8.77 -9.43 8.33
N PRO A 53 8.97 -10.71 7.94
CA PRO A 53 9.75 -11.06 6.77
C PRO A 53 9.19 -10.33 5.56
N GLN A 54 9.88 -9.30 5.11
CA GLN A 54 9.62 -8.73 3.80
C GLN A 54 10.21 -9.74 2.82
N ASN A 55 9.36 -10.63 2.31
CA ASN A 55 9.75 -11.57 1.26
C ASN A 55 10.04 -10.75 0.00
N SER A 56 11.31 -10.33 -0.16
CA SER A 56 11.78 -9.58 -1.34
C SER A 56 11.53 -10.33 -2.65
N ASP A 57 11.38 -11.65 -2.58
CA ASP A 57 11.13 -12.50 -3.74
C ASP A 57 9.65 -12.77 -4.00
N LYS A 58 8.74 -12.35 -3.10
CA LYS A 58 7.30 -12.50 -3.29
C LYS A 58 6.83 -11.59 -4.41
N LYS A 59 6.03 -12.13 -5.33
CA LYS A 59 5.45 -11.36 -6.42
C LYS A 59 4.14 -10.69 -6.02
N ILE A 60 3.86 -9.55 -6.63
CA ILE A 60 2.61 -8.80 -6.42
C ILE A 60 1.39 -9.65 -6.71
N ILE A 61 1.45 -10.49 -7.75
CA ILE A 61 0.36 -11.41 -8.13
C ILE A 61 0.00 -12.41 -7.02
N GLU A 62 0.96 -12.78 -6.17
CA GLU A 62 0.75 -13.68 -5.02
C GLU A 62 0.04 -12.99 -3.85
N CYS A 63 -0.12 -11.67 -3.91
CA CYS A 63 -0.85 -10.87 -2.93
C CYS A 63 -2.35 -10.76 -3.25
N ILE A 64 -2.79 -11.34 -4.36
CA ILE A 64 -4.22 -11.37 -4.71
C ILE A 64 -4.96 -12.17 -3.63
N LYS A 65 -5.82 -11.46 -2.90
CA LYS A 65 -6.65 -12.06 -1.86
C LYS A 65 -7.96 -12.59 -2.42
N ASP A 66 -8.51 -11.86 -3.40
CA ASP A 66 -9.77 -12.19 -4.05
C ASP A 66 -9.81 -11.64 -5.47
N HIS A 67 -10.46 -12.36 -6.37
CA HIS A 67 -10.70 -11.90 -7.73
C HIS A 67 -11.94 -12.56 -8.34
N LYS A 68 -12.57 -11.88 -9.30
CA LYS A 68 -13.70 -12.42 -10.06
C LYS A 68 -13.24 -13.59 -10.93
N PRO A 69 -13.92 -14.76 -10.90
CA PRO A 69 -13.50 -15.97 -11.64
C PRO A 69 -13.34 -15.80 -13.15
N THR A 70 -13.96 -14.79 -13.74
CA THR A 70 -13.83 -14.48 -15.18
C THR A 70 -12.48 -13.88 -15.53
N PHE A 71 -11.68 -13.44 -14.56
CA PHE A 71 -10.33 -12.90 -14.74
C PHE A 71 -9.29 -13.95 -14.36
N ASN A 72 -8.32 -14.15 -15.26
CA ASN A 72 -7.09 -14.90 -15.01
C ASN A 72 -5.91 -13.93 -15.14
N PHE A 73 -5.40 -13.45 -14.03
CA PHE A 73 -4.26 -12.52 -14.00
C PHE A 73 -2.96 -13.31 -14.24
N THR A 74 -2.12 -12.83 -15.13
CA THR A 74 -0.84 -13.48 -15.48
C THR A 74 0.36 -12.67 -15.04
N ARG A 75 0.23 -11.33 -14.95
CA ARG A 75 1.31 -10.44 -14.57
C ARG A 75 0.78 -9.15 -13.96
N ILE A 76 1.41 -8.75 -12.87
CA ILE A 76 1.16 -7.45 -12.23
C ILE A 76 2.50 -6.82 -11.91
N MET A 77 2.69 -5.55 -12.30
CA MET A 77 3.88 -4.78 -11.98
C MET A 77 3.48 -3.43 -11.41
N ILE A 78 4.22 -2.99 -10.41
CA ILE A 78 4.18 -1.62 -9.88
C ILE A 78 5.59 -1.06 -9.96
N ASN A 79 5.73 0.13 -10.54
CA ASN A 79 7.01 0.79 -10.75
C ASN A 79 8.05 -0.09 -11.50
N GLY A 80 7.60 -0.82 -12.51
CA GLY A 80 8.45 -1.69 -13.32
C GLY A 80 8.87 -3.01 -12.65
N SER A 81 8.42 -3.29 -11.41
CA SER A 81 8.75 -4.51 -10.66
C SER A 81 7.54 -5.42 -10.49
N GLU A 82 7.72 -6.73 -10.66
CA GLU A 82 6.75 -7.76 -10.28
C GLU A 82 6.80 -8.09 -8.78
N ASN A 83 7.88 -7.70 -8.10
CA ASN A 83 8.09 -8.01 -6.69
C ASN A 83 7.33 -7.06 -5.79
N THR A 84 7.04 -7.51 -4.58
CA THR A 84 6.34 -6.72 -3.54
C THR A 84 7.18 -5.57 -2.98
N GLN A 85 8.41 -5.40 -3.45
CA GLN A 85 9.27 -4.27 -3.13
C GLN A 85 9.76 -3.59 -4.40
N SER A 86 9.74 -2.27 -4.41
CA SER A 86 10.25 -1.45 -5.49
C SER A 86 10.83 -0.16 -4.95
N VAL A 87 11.86 0.36 -5.61
CA VAL A 87 12.48 1.63 -5.26
C VAL A 87 11.90 2.73 -6.13
N VAL A 88 11.61 3.89 -5.53
CA VAL A 88 11.25 5.13 -6.21
C VAL A 88 12.43 6.08 -6.06
N PRO A 89 13.29 6.22 -7.10
CA PRO A 89 14.44 7.13 -7.09
C PRO A 89 14.03 8.59 -6.89
N SER A 90 14.92 9.39 -6.33
CA SER A 90 14.69 10.81 -6.02
C SER A 90 14.31 11.66 -7.25
N ALA A 91 14.81 11.30 -8.42
CA ALA A 91 14.49 11.97 -9.69
C ALA A 91 13.23 11.43 -10.38
N GLN A 92 12.57 10.42 -9.82
CA GLN A 92 11.39 9.82 -10.41
C GLN A 92 10.13 10.55 -9.96
N HIS A 93 9.38 11.06 -10.93
CA HIS A 93 8.13 11.80 -10.68
C HIS A 93 6.89 11.06 -11.19
N THR A 94 7.03 9.81 -11.60
CA THR A 94 5.91 8.98 -12.07
C THR A 94 5.96 7.59 -11.45
N LEU A 95 4.79 6.99 -11.26
CA LEU A 95 4.62 5.61 -10.82
C LEU A 95 3.83 4.86 -11.89
N SER A 96 4.38 3.77 -12.40
CA SER A 96 3.71 2.94 -13.39
C SER A 96 3.01 1.75 -12.76
N ILE A 97 1.87 1.36 -13.35
CA ILE A 97 1.13 0.13 -13.04
C ILE A 97 0.91 -0.61 -14.35
N LEU A 98 1.21 -1.89 -14.37
CA LEU A 98 0.91 -2.81 -15.45
C LEU A 98 0.12 -3.99 -14.90
N ILE A 99 -1.00 -4.33 -15.55
CA ILE A 99 -1.80 -5.51 -15.24
C ILE A 99 -2.09 -6.25 -16.54
N GLU A 100 -1.69 -7.52 -16.61
CA GLU A 100 -1.91 -8.39 -17.76
C GLU A 100 -2.67 -9.65 -17.33
N GLY A 101 -3.45 -10.16 -18.25
CA GLY A 101 -4.21 -11.38 -18.02
C GLY A 101 -5.09 -11.76 -19.19
N GLU A 102 -6.04 -12.64 -18.91
CA GLU A 102 -7.08 -13.08 -19.83
C GLU A 102 -8.43 -13.00 -19.15
N ILE A 103 -9.47 -12.63 -19.92
CA ILE A 103 -10.83 -12.51 -19.44
C ILE A 103 -11.77 -13.33 -20.31
N SER A 104 -12.72 -14.02 -19.68
CA SER A 104 -13.65 -14.92 -20.38
C SER A 104 -14.90 -14.25 -20.95
N GLU A 105 -15.17 -13.01 -20.60
CA GLU A 105 -16.34 -12.22 -21.03
C GLU A 105 -16.01 -10.73 -21.19
N ASP A 106 -16.78 -10.00 -21.99
CA ASP A 106 -16.64 -8.55 -22.09
C ASP A 106 -17.05 -7.88 -20.78
N THR A 107 -16.30 -6.88 -20.35
CA THR A 107 -16.62 -6.13 -19.13
C THR A 107 -16.07 -4.71 -19.16
N LYS A 108 -16.48 -3.91 -18.17
CA LYS A 108 -15.88 -2.61 -17.86
C LYS A 108 -15.17 -2.68 -16.51
N THR A 109 -14.02 -2.06 -16.40
CA THR A 109 -13.25 -2.02 -15.17
C THR A 109 -12.60 -0.66 -14.96
N ASP A 110 -12.12 -0.43 -13.74
CA ASP A 110 -11.20 0.65 -13.41
C ASP A 110 -10.13 0.10 -12.46
N VAL A 111 -8.99 0.77 -12.41
CA VAL A 111 -7.88 0.45 -11.53
C VAL A 111 -7.88 1.42 -10.37
N LEU A 112 -7.88 0.89 -9.16
CA LEU A 112 -7.71 1.63 -7.93
C LEU A 112 -6.32 1.32 -7.35
N LEU A 113 -5.58 2.35 -7.01
CA LEU A 113 -4.37 2.25 -6.20
C LEU A 113 -4.52 3.13 -4.98
N PHE A 114 -4.35 2.57 -3.80
CA PHE A 114 -4.24 3.33 -2.57
C PHE A 114 -2.79 3.33 -2.10
N LEU A 115 -2.25 4.51 -1.87
CA LEU A 115 -0.98 4.71 -1.17
C LEU A 115 -1.27 4.98 0.30
N LYS A 116 -0.60 4.27 1.18
CA LYS A 116 -0.80 4.35 2.62
C LYS A 116 0.54 4.32 3.36
N THR A 117 0.51 4.73 4.61
CA THR A 117 1.64 4.52 5.52
C THR A 117 1.80 3.03 5.84
N LYS A 118 2.94 2.66 6.42
CA LYS A 118 3.18 1.33 6.99
C LYS A 118 2.11 0.94 8.04
N ASP A 119 1.58 1.93 8.77
CA ASP A 119 0.53 1.74 9.78
C ASP A 119 -0.89 1.65 9.16
N GLY A 120 -1.00 1.68 7.83
CA GLY A 120 -2.26 1.57 7.10
C GLY A 120 -3.07 2.86 6.99
N ILE A 121 -2.48 4.04 7.30
CA ILE A 121 -3.15 5.34 7.13
C ILE A 121 -3.15 5.70 5.65
N PRO A 122 -4.33 5.91 5.02
CA PRO A 122 -4.41 6.32 3.62
C PRO A 122 -3.79 7.72 3.41
N LEU A 123 -2.99 7.85 2.35
CA LEU A 123 -2.33 9.09 1.98
C LEU A 123 -2.84 9.65 0.65
N ALA A 124 -3.01 8.78 -0.34
CA ALA A 124 -3.44 9.16 -1.67
C ALA A 124 -4.12 7.97 -2.38
N SER A 125 -4.91 8.27 -3.40
CA SER A 125 -5.52 7.23 -4.23
C SER A 125 -5.62 7.63 -5.69
N LEU A 126 -5.43 6.65 -6.58
CA LEU A 126 -5.93 6.67 -7.94
C LEU A 126 -7.31 6.04 -7.94
N ALA A 127 -8.33 6.72 -8.44
CA ALA A 127 -9.71 6.24 -8.49
C ALA A 127 -10.50 6.97 -9.59
N GLU A 128 -10.02 6.90 -10.85
CA GLU A 128 -10.60 7.67 -11.96
C GLU A 128 -12.07 7.34 -12.24
N GLY A 129 -12.45 6.08 -12.05
CA GLY A 129 -13.83 5.65 -12.19
C GLY A 129 -14.78 6.31 -11.20
N TYR A 130 -14.31 6.57 -9.97
CA TYR A 130 -15.10 7.31 -8.98
C TYR A 130 -15.08 8.81 -9.24
N TYR A 131 -13.92 9.40 -9.53
CA TYR A 131 -13.76 10.85 -9.65
C TYR A 131 -14.27 11.41 -10.97
N LYS A 132 -14.07 10.66 -12.06
CA LYS A 132 -14.33 11.13 -13.43
C LYS A 132 -15.34 10.28 -14.18
N GLY A 133 -15.85 9.17 -13.58
CA GLY A 133 -16.73 8.21 -14.25
C GLY A 133 -16.07 7.45 -15.41
N ARG A 134 -14.74 7.46 -15.51
CA ARG A 134 -14.00 6.81 -16.59
C ARG A 134 -13.78 5.35 -16.27
N THR A 135 -14.12 4.47 -17.20
CA THR A 135 -13.87 3.04 -17.13
C THR A 135 -13.12 2.56 -18.37
N ILE A 136 -12.42 1.45 -18.22
CA ILE A 136 -11.73 0.75 -19.29
C ILE A 136 -12.67 -0.36 -19.77
N SER A 137 -12.95 -0.41 -21.07
CA SER A 137 -13.69 -1.53 -21.67
C SER A 137 -12.70 -2.63 -22.05
N LEU A 138 -12.95 -3.84 -21.56
CA LEU A 138 -12.18 -5.03 -21.87
C LEU A 138 -13.05 -5.99 -22.66
N SER A 139 -12.54 -6.47 -23.80
CA SER A 139 -13.17 -7.53 -24.58
C SER A 139 -12.62 -8.88 -24.18
N LYS A 140 -13.43 -9.94 -24.29
CA LYS A 140 -13.03 -11.33 -24.06
C LYS A 140 -11.71 -11.64 -24.74
N GLY A 141 -10.80 -12.28 -24.01
CA GLY A 141 -9.45 -12.64 -24.44
C GLY A 141 -8.36 -12.01 -23.59
N LYS A 142 -7.18 -11.87 -24.15
CA LYS A 142 -6.03 -11.27 -23.46
C LYS A 142 -6.23 -9.77 -23.28
N PHE A 143 -5.86 -9.27 -22.12
CA PHE A 143 -5.89 -7.84 -21.83
C PHE A 143 -4.56 -7.37 -21.25
N ARG A 144 -4.29 -6.07 -21.46
CA ARG A 144 -3.18 -5.34 -20.88
C ARG A 144 -3.67 -3.95 -20.49
N ILE A 145 -3.50 -3.61 -19.22
CA ILE A 145 -3.83 -2.29 -18.67
C ILE A 145 -2.54 -1.65 -18.20
N GLU A 146 -2.28 -0.46 -18.70
CA GLU A 146 -1.16 0.38 -18.26
C GLU A 146 -1.70 1.68 -17.70
N LYS A 147 -1.16 2.09 -16.55
CA LYS A 147 -1.41 3.38 -15.91
C LYS A 147 -0.10 4.01 -15.51
N GLU A 148 -0.02 5.31 -15.70
CA GLU A 148 1.07 6.13 -15.20
C GLU A 148 0.50 7.24 -14.34
N LEU A 149 1.06 7.42 -13.16
CA LEU A 149 0.60 8.35 -12.13
C LEU A 149 1.68 9.38 -11.88
N GLN A 150 1.29 10.64 -11.76
CA GLN A 150 2.19 11.70 -11.32
C GLN A 150 2.39 11.59 -9.80
N LEU A 151 3.62 11.44 -9.37
CA LEU A 151 4.01 11.55 -7.97
C LEU A 151 4.24 13.02 -7.59
N PRO A 152 4.03 13.40 -6.32
CA PRO A 152 4.40 14.72 -5.83
C PRO A 152 5.89 14.98 -6.04
N LYS A 153 6.25 16.18 -6.51
CA LYS A 153 7.65 16.59 -6.72
C LYS A 153 8.47 16.45 -5.44
N TYR A 154 7.91 16.89 -4.32
CA TYR A 154 8.57 16.85 -3.01
C TYR A 154 8.11 15.64 -2.19
N LEU A 155 8.25 14.45 -2.78
CA LEU A 155 8.03 13.20 -2.06
C LEU A 155 9.15 13.01 -1.04
N SER A 156 8.81 12.70 0.21
CA SER A 156 9.80 12.49 1.27
C SER A 156 10.44 11.11 1.22
N ASN A 157 11.66 10.98 1.71
CA ASN A 157 12.31 9.70 1.93
C ASN A 157 11.52 8.85 2.94
N GLY A 158 11.30 7.59 2.61
CA GLY A 158 10.59 6.63 3.45
C GLY A 158 9.77 5.63 2.66
N GLN A 159 8.90 4.90 3.34
CA GLN A 159 8.13 3.82 2.74
C GLN A 159 6.67 4.20 2.50
N LEU A 160 6.16 3.83 1.33
CA LEU A 160 4.75 3.86 0.98
C LEU A 160 4.26 2.45 0.67
N HIS A 161 3.14 2.06 1.24
CA HIS A 161 2.50 0.78 1.01
C HIS A 161 1.35 0.92 0.02
N CYS A 162 1.15 -0.08 -0.82
CA CYS A 162 0.16 -0.05 -1.89
C CYS A 162 -0.91 -1.12 -1.70
N ASP A 163 -2.18 -0.73 -1.81
CA ASP A 163 -3.28 -1.65 -2.11
C ASP A 163 -3.67 -1.47 -3.57
N LEU A 164 -3.65 -2.56 -4.35
CA LEU A 164 -4.07 -2.56 -5.75
C LEU A 164 -5.40 -3.28 -5.88
N MET A 165 -6.35 -2.64 -6.54
CA MET A 165 -7.67 -3.19 -6.76
C MET A 165 -8.14 -2.90 -8.18
N MET A 166 -9.04 -3.75 -8.71
CA MET A 166 -9.81 -3.47 -9.92
C MET A 166 -11.29 -3.65 -9.64
N HIS A 167 -12.11 -2.84 -10.27
CA HIS A 167 -13.56 -2.92 -10.07
C HIS A 167 -14.33 -2.31 -11.27
N TYR A 168 -15.58 -2.71 -11.41
CA TYR A 168 -16.55 -1.90 -12.12
C TYR A 168 -17.23 -1.00 -11.08
N PRO A 169 -17.05 0.33 -11.14
CA PRO A 169 -17.49 1.23 -10.08
C PRO A 169 -18.94 1.04 -9.68
N ARG A 170 -19.18 0.80 -8.39
CA ARG A 170 -20.51 0.56 -7.77
C ARG A 170 -21.23 -0.71 -8.22
N VAL A 171 -20.56 -1.59 -8.98
CA VAL A 171 -21.15 -2.82 -9.51
C VAL A 171 -20.50 -4.04 -8.86
N GLU A 172 -19.19 -4.25 -9.09
CA GLU A 172 -18.49 -5.44 -8.63
C GLU A 172 -16.97 -5.24 -8.53
N TRP A 173 -16.33 -6.08 -7.71
CA TRP A 173 -14.89 -6.19 -7.61
C TRP A 173 -14.35 -7.21 -8.61
N HIS A 174 -13.24 -6.87 -9.27
CA HIS A 174 -12.53 -7.75 -10.20
C HIS A 174 -11.21 -8.26 -9.64
N LEU A 175 -10.54 -7.48 -8.79
CA LEU A 175 -9.27 -7.80 -8.13
C LEU A 175 -9.20 -7.10 -6.79
N GLN A 176 -8.69 -7.79 -5.78
CA GLN A 176 -8.31 -7.22 -4.51
C GLN A 176 -6.95 -7.77 -4.08
N ALA A 177 -5.93 -6.93 -4.10
CA ALA A 177 -4.58 -7.23 -3.65
C ALA A 177 -4.14 -6.19 -2.59
N PRO A 178 -4.56 -6.36 -1.34
CA PRO A 178 -4.17 -5.47 -0.26
C PRO A 178 -2.70 -5.66 0.10
N ASP A 179 -2.03 -4.56 0.45
CA ASP A 179 -0.62 -4.52 0.88
C ASP A 179 0.33 -5.26 -0.07
N CYS A 180 0.07 -5.09 -1.37
CA CYS A 180 0.70 -5.87 -2.42
C CYS A 180 2.09 -5.36 -2.82
N CYS A 181 2.44 -4.12 -2.46
CA CYS A 181 3.74 -3.54 -2.77
C CYS A 181 4.16 -2.53 -1.71
N CYS A 182 5.45 -2.53 -1.37
CA CYS A 182 6.12 -1.50 -0.60
C CYS A 182 7.05 -0.73 -1.54
N LEU A 183 6.88 0.58 -1.59
CA LEU A 183 7.70 1.50 -2.35
C LEU A 183 8.71 2.16 -1.40
N ASP A 184 9.98 1.88 -1.58
CA ASP A 184 11.07 2.55 -0.88
C ASP A 184 11.40 3.84 -1.64
N CYS A 185 10.88 4.96 -1.15
CA CYS A 185 11.09 6.27 -1.75
C CYS A 185 12.42 6.87 -1.26
N GLU A 186 13.32 7.18 -2.19
CA GLU A 186 14.58 7.86 -1.85
C GLU A 186 14.35 9.31 -1.40
N GLY A 187 13.20 9.88 -1.78
CA GLY A 187 12.79 11.22 -1.42
C GLY A 187 13.44 12.30 -2.26
N TYR A 188 12.87 13.50 -2.19
CA TYR A 188 13.42 14.68 -2.85
C TYR A 188 14.77 15.06 -2.23
N GLN A 189 15.76 15.32 -3.09
CA GLN A 189 17.06 15.84 -2.71
C GLN A 189 17.17 17.30 -3.12
N GLU A 190 17.47 18.16 -2.16
CA GLU A 190 17.79 19.56 -2.42
C GLU A 190 19.14 19.73 -3.11
N GLU A 191 19.36 20.86 -3.73
CA GLU A 191 20.65 21.23 -4.40
C GLU A 191 21.86 21.13 -3.45
N PHE A 192 21.64 21.25 -2.14
CA PHE A 192 22.68 21.12 -1.11
C PHE A 192 22.84 19.68 -0.54
N GLY A 193 22.11 18.70 -1.10
CA GLY A 193 22.26 17.28 -0.74
C GLY A 193 21.49 16.84 0.50
N TYR A 194 20.62 17.66 1.06
CA TYR A 194 19.73 17.24 2.16
C TYR A 194 18.53 16.47 1.60
N THR A 195 18.21 15.36 2.26
CA THR A 195 17.02 14.56 1.93
C THR A 195 15.93 14.82 2.96
N ILE A 196 14.73 15.16 2.49
CA ILE A 196 13.55 15.35 3.34
C ILE A 196 13.01 13.97 3.70
N ASN A 197 12.87 13.69 5.00
CA ASN A 197 12.38 12.39 5.48
C ASN A 197 10.96 12.49 6.09
N GLN A 198 10.21 11.38 5.98
CA GLN A 198 8.83 11.29 6.41
C GLN A 198 8.63 11.56 7.91
N SER A 199 9.59 11.15 8.74
CA SER A 199 9.49 11.28 10.20
C SER A 199 9.54 12.72 10.70
N SER A 200 10.20 13.62 9.95
CA SER A 200 10.40 15.00 10.34
C SER A 200 9.53 16.00 9.59
N TYR A 201 9.21 15.71 8.32
CA TYR A 201 8.55 16.67 7.42
C TYR A 201 7.23 16.16 6.86
N GLY A 202 6.80 14.94 7.19
CA GLY A 202 5.62 14.31 6.61
C GLY A 202 5.93 13.63 5.27
N PHE A 203 4.90 13.18 4.56
CA PHE A 203 5.04 12.33 3.37
C PHE A 203 5.34 13.09 2.08
N MET A 204 4.94 14.35 1.99
CA MET A 204 5.14 15.20 0.81
C MET A 204 5.16 16.67 1.19
N GLY A 205 6.02 17.44 0.53
CA GLY A 205 6.03 18.89 0.62
C GLY A 205 4.99 19.52 -0.32
N LEU A 206 4.58 20.74 0.02
CA LEU A 206 3.69 21.55 -0.81
C LEU A 206 4.51 22.54 -1.63
N GLU A 207 4.07 22.83 -2.85
CA GLU A 207 4.62 23.93 -3.65
C GLU A 207 3.88 25.24 -3.33
N GLU A 208 4.63 26.33 -3.26
CA GLU A 208 4.08 27.68 -3.26
C GLU A 208 3.63 28.01 -4.69
N LEU A 209 2.45 28.67 -4.83
CA LEU A 209 1.86 29.06 -6.12
C LEU A 209 2.41 30.39 -6.61
#